data_344a50a6a7af246642fb28a679bc548a
#
_entry.id   344a50a6a7af246642fb28a679bc548a
#
_cell.length_a   1.000
_cell.length_b   1.000
_cell.length_c   1.000
_cell.angle_alpha   90.00
_cell.angle_beta   90.00
_cell.angle_gamma   90.00
#
_symmetry.space_group_name_H-M   'P 1'
#
loop_
_entity.id
_entity.type
_entity.pdbx_description
1 polymer ?
#
loop_
_entity_poly.entity_id
_entity_poly.type
_entity_poly.pdbx_seq_one_letter_code
_entity_poly.pdbx_strand_id
1 'polypeptide(L)'
;DASYVQETGHPAYRADDALWLFPTVYKYIAESGNLAFVDEVIPFANKDEATVYEHLKRALAFSVNHLGPHGLPAGLYADWNDCLRLGKNGESSFVALQFYYAMTILKQFAAYKEDQAYMDYLEEEQKKLGTLINNLCWNEDRFIRGFTEAGEVIGKRTDPEANMWLNPQSWAVISGLATKQQAELSMENVRKR
;
A
#
# COMPACT_ATOMS: atom_id res chain seq x y z
N ASP A 1 -9.64 2.94 -13.30
CA ASP A 1 -8.28 2.45 -13.03
C ASP A 1 -7.40 3.60 -12.59
N ALA A 2 -7.01 3.61 -11.33
CA ALA A 2 -6.25 4.69 -10.72
C ALA A 2 -4.86 4.93 -11.36
N SER A 3 -4.36 3.98 -12.11
CA SER A 3 -3.06 4.04 -12.76
C SER A 3 -3.12 4.16 -14.28
N TYR A 4 -4.29 4.49 -14.83
CA TYR A 4 -4.42 4.74 -16.26
C TYR A 4 -4.00 6.16 -16.62
N VAL A 5 -2.93 6.31 -17.38
CA VAL A 5 -2.51 7.60 -17.91
C VAL A 5 -3.27 7.88 -19.20
N GLN A 6 -4.45 8.45 -19.07
CA GLN A 6 -5.39 8.70 -20.15
C GLN A 6 -4.82 9.63 -21.24
N GLU A 7 -3.99 10.58 -20.85
CA GLU A 7 -3.39 11.59 -21.74
C GLU A 7 -2.38 10.99 -22.73
N THR A 8 -1.71 9.92 -22.35
CA THR A 8 -0.72 9.26 -23.21
C THR A 8 -1.24 8.01 -23.91
N GLY A 9 -2.44 7.56 -23.58
CA GLY A 9 -2.97 6.28 -24.04
C GLY A 9 -2.16 5.06 -23.57
N HIS A 10 -1.22 5.26 -22.66
CA HIS A 10 -0.29 4.25 -22.20
C HIS A 10 -0.74 3.69 -20.84
N PRO A 11 -1.14 2.42 -20.75
CA PRO A 11 -1.43 1.79 -19.46
C PRO A 11 -0.12 1.53 -18.69
N ALA A 12 0.43 2.58 -18.10
CA ALA A 12 1.59 2.47 -17.22
C ALA A 12 1.10 2.30 -15.79
N TYR A 13 0.71 1.09 -15.41
CA TYR A 13 0.22 0.80 -14.07
C TYR A 13 1.33 0.96 -13.04
N ARG A 14 1.12 1.90 -12.11
CA ARG A 14 1.96 2.04 -10.93
C ARG A 14 1.35 1.27 -9.78
N ALA A 15 2.22 0.69 -8.97
CA ALA A 15 1.79 -0.20 -7.90
C ALA A 15 1.06 0.52 -6.76
N ASP A 16 1.35 1.80 -6.55
CA ASP A 16 0.87 2.59 -5.41
C ASP A 16 -0.26 3.58 -5.74
N ASP A 17 -0.50 3.90 -7.03
CA ASP A 17 -1.46 4.96 -7.42
C ASP A 17 -2.85 4.76 -6.79
N ALA A 18 -3.38 3.55 -6.86
CA ALA A 18 -4.69 3.24 -6.30
C ALA A 18 -4.74 3.39 -4.78
N LEU A 19 -3.61 3.21 -4.10
CA LEU A 19 -3.54 3.21 -2.64
C LEU A 19 -3.52 4.62 -2.05
N TRP A 20 -3.14 5.63 -2.82
CA TRP A 20 -3.18 7.03 -2.37
C TRP A 20 -4.60 7.57 -2.16
N LEU A 21 -5.61 6.94 -2.75
CA LEU A 21 -7.01 7.31 -2.52
C LEU A 21 -7.43 7.16 -1.07
N PHE A 22 -6.93 6.14 -0.38
CA PHE A 22 -7.36 5.83 0.99
C PHE A 22 -6.99 6.93 1.99
N PRO A 23 -5.72 7.33 2.15
CA PRO A 23 -5.37 8.43 3.04
C PRO A 23 -6.01 9.75 2.60
N THR A 24 -6.20 9.97 1.29
CA THR A 24 -6.82 11.19 0.77
C THR A 24 -8.28 11.30 1.20
N VAL A 25 -9.09 10.27 0.96
CA VAL A 25 -10.50 10.24 1.37
C VAL A 25 -10.63 10.29 2.90
N TYR A 26 -9.82 9.51 3.60
CA TYR A 26 -9.81 9.50 5.05
C TYR A 26 -9.52 10.89 5.65
N LYS A 27 -8.49 11.57 5.15
CA LYS A 27 -8.13 12.91 5.61
C LYS A 27 -9.18 13.96 5.25
N TYR A 28 -9.76 13.88 4.06
CA TYR A 28 -10.87 14.76 3.69
C TYR A 28 -12.03 14.63 4.66
N ILE A 29 -12.45 13.41 4.99
CA ILE A 29 -13.54 13.16 5.94
C ILE A 29 -13.16 13.63 7.35
N ALA A 30 -11.92 13.35 7.79
CA ALA A 30 -11.45 13.78 9.11
C ALA A 30 -11.45 15.30 9.28
N GLU A 31 -11.08 16.05 8.24
CA GLU A 31 -11.04 17.52 8.26
C GLU A 31 -12.42 18.15 8.07
N SER A 32 -13.26 17.60 7.19
CA SER A 32 -14.57 18.13 6.88
C SER A 32 -15.68 17.72 7.87
N GLY A 33 -15.49 16.63 8.58
CA GLY A 33 -16.53 15.97 9.38
C GLY A 33 -17.64 15.31 8.53
N ASN A 34 -17.50 15.30 7.20
CA ASN A 34 -18.51 14.77 6.28
C ASN A 34 -18.31 13.26 6.04
N LEU A 35 -18.76 12.44 6.98
CA LEU A 35 -18.69 10.98 6.83
C LEU A 35 -19.60 10.45 5.70
N ALA A 36 -20.70 11.15 5.41
CA ALA A 36 -21.60 10.78 4.32
C ALA A 36 -20.94 10.87 2.92
N PHE A 37 -19.78 11.49 2.81
CA PHE A 37 -19.00 11.51 1.56
C PHE A 37 -18.74 10.11 1.00
N VAL A 38 -18.63 9.08 1.84
CA VAL A 38 -18.45 7.69 1.36
C VAL A 38 -19.64 7.16 0.56
N ASP A 39 -20.82 7.79 0.70
CA ASP A 39 -22.05 7.43 0.01
C ASP A 39 -22.29 8.24 -1.26
N GLU A 40 -21.49 9.29 -1.51
CA GLU A 40 -21.63 10.10 -2.72
C GLU A 40 -21.30 9.25 -3.95
N VAL A 41 -22.20 9.32 -4.95
CA VAL A 41 -22.03 8.63 -6.22
C VAL A 41 -21.24 9.52 -7.16
N ILE A 42 -20.11 9.01 -7.65
CA ILE A 42 -19.23 9.68 -8.59
C ILE A 42 -18.91 8.76 -9.78
N PRO A 43 -18.70 9.32 -10.99
CA PRO A 43 -18.37 8.52 -12.15
C PRO A 43 -16.95 7.94 -12.06
N PHE A 44 -16.77 6.74 -12.58
CA PHE A 44 -15.44 6.24 -12.93
C PHE A 44 -14.93 6.97 -14.19
N ALA A 45 -13.61 7.13 -14.30
CA ALA A 45 -13.01 7.79 -15.45
C ALA A 45 -13.31 7.11 -16.80
N ASN A 46 -13.56 5.80 -16.78
CA ASN A 46 -13.70 5.00 -18.00
C ASN A 46 -15.14 4.52 -18.27
N LYS A 47 -15.98 4.40 -17.28
CA LYS A 47 -17.37 3.92 -17.43
C LYS A 47 -18.11 3.94 -16.10
N ASP A 48 -19.42 3.99 -16.18
CA ASP A 48 -20.32 3.83 -15.03
C ASP A 48 -20.03 4.79 -13.86
N GLU A 49 -20.79 4.67 -12.81
CA GLU A 49 -20.62 5.42 -11.57
C GLU A 49 -20.88 4.51 -10.37
N ALA A 50 -20.33 4.85 -9.22
CA ALA A 50 -20.56 4.13 -7.96
C ALA A 50 -20.30 5.06 -6.77
N THR A 51 -20.62 4.60 -5.57
CA THR A 51 -20.29 5.32 -4.36
C THR A 51 -18.78 5.42 -4.15
N VAL A 52 -18.33 6.45 -3.43
CA VAL A 52 -16.92 6.57 -3.01
C VAL A 52 -16.45 5.29 -2.30
N TYR A 53 -17.31 4.68 -1.48
CA TYR A 53 -17.01 3.39 -0.85
C TYR A 53 -16.69 2.29 -1.87
N GLU A 54 -17.50 2.15 -2.92
CA GLU A 54 -17.23 1.16 -3.99
C GLU A 54 -15.99 1.50 -4.82
N HIS A 55 -15.69 2.79 -5.02
CA HIS A 55 -14.41 3.20 -5.63
C HIS A 55 -13.20 2.72 -4.81
N LEU A 56 -13.26 2.85 -3.48
CA LEU A 56 -12.20 2.37 -2.59
C LEU A 56 -12.11 0.84 -2.62
N LYS A 57 -13.23 0.11 -2.59
CA LYS A 57 -13.22 -1.36 -2.73
C LYS A 57 -12.58 -1.78 -4.04
N ARG A 58 -12.89 -1.11 -5.15
CA ARG A 58 -12.28 -1.36 -6.46
C ARG A 58 -10.78 -1.03 -6.47
N ALA A 59 -10.37 0.07 -5.84
CA ALA A 59 -8.96 0.43 -5.70
C ALA A 59 -8.17 -0.62 -4.90
N LEU A 60 -8.74 -1.14 -3.81
CA LEU A 60 -8.13 -2.22 -3.04
C LEU A 60 -8.01 -3.50 -3.86
N ALA A 61 -9.09 -3.87 -4.58
CA ALA A 61 -9.12 -5.06 -5.43
C ALA A 61 -8.04 -5.03 -6.53
N PHE A 62 -7.64 -3.85 -7.00
CA PHE A 62 -6.50 -3.73 -7.91
C PHE A 62 -5.23 -4.32 -7.30
N SER A 63 -4.89 -3.95 -6.07
CA SER A 63 -3.69 -4.48 -5.39
C SER A 63 -3.82 -5.97 -5.08
N VAL A 64 -5.02 -6.44 -4.66
CA VAL A 64 -5.29 -7.87 -4.45
C VAL A 64 -5.05 -8.70 -5.71
N ASN A 65 -5.38 -8.17 -6.88
CA ASN A 65 -5.26 -8.87 -8.17
C ASN A 65 -3.86 -8.74 -8.80
N HIS A 66 -2.96 -8.00 -8.17
CA HIS A 66 -1.60 -7.77 -8.67
C HIS A 66 -0.57 -8.04 -7.57
N LEU A 67 -0.46 -9.29 -7.20
CA LEU A 67 0.53 -9.76 -6.23
C LEU A 67 1.72 -10.42 -6.95
N GLY A 68 2.89 -10.29 -6.34
CA GLY A 68 4.12 -10.95 -6.78
C GLY A 68 4.26 -12.37 -6.19
N PRO A 69 5.43 -13.00 -6.42
CA PRO A 69 5.66 -14.40 -6.07
C PRO A 69 5.55 -14.73 -4.57
N HIS A 70 5.83 -13.77 -3.70
CA HIS A 70 5.75 -13.95 -2.24
C HIS A 70 4.38 -13.55 -1.66
N GLY A 71 3.46 -13.03 -2.49
CA GLY A 71 2.15 -12.55 -2.06
C GLY A 71 2.14 -11.10 -1.58
N LEU A 72 3.20 -10.35 -1.82
CA LEU A 72 3.24 -8.89 -1.65
C LEU A 72 2.79 -8.21 -2.95
N PRO A 73 2.36 -6.93 -2.91
CA PRO A 73 2.02 -6.20 -4.13
C PRO A 73 3.16 -6.18 -5.14
N ALA A 74 2.85 -6.54 -6.37
CA ALA A 74 3.80 -6.54 -7.47
C ALA A 74 4.27 -5.12 -7.81
N GLY A 75 5.52 -4.99 -8.22
CA GLY A 75 6.16 -3.71 -8.55
C GLY A 75 5.61 -3.03 -9.80
N LEU A 76 4.98 -3.79 -10.68
CA LEU A 76 4.38 -3.32 -11.93
C LEU A 76 5.36 -2.45 -12.74
N TYR A 77 4.91 -1.30 -13.24
CA TYR A 77 5.79 -0.39 -13.97
C TYR A 77 6.75 0.35 -13.03
N ALA A 78 6.24 0.85 -11.92
CA ALA A 78 6.99 1.52 -10.85
C ALA A 78 6.07 1.68 -9.62
N ASP A 79 6.64 2.13 -8.51
CA ASP A 79 5.89 2.75 -7.41
C ASP A 79 6.22 4.26 -7.36
N TRP A 80 5.97 4.93 -6.24
CA TRP A 80 6.28 6.35 -6.03
C TRP A 80 7.70 6.74 -6.46
N ASN A 81 8.65 5.83 -6.35
CA ASN A 81 10.00 6.05 -6.88
C ASN A 81 10.08 5.57 -8.33
N ASP A 82 9.82 6.45 -9.27
CA ASP A 82 9.84 6.20 -10.71
C ASP A 82 11.19 5.71 -11.23
N CYS A 83 12.26 5.97 -10.50
CA CYS A 83 13.62 5.55 -10.89
C CYS A 83 13.95 4.13 -10.45
N LEU A 84 13.20 3.56 -9.49
CA LEU A 84 13.43 2.20 -9.00
C LEU A 84 12.53 1.22 -9.75
N ARG A 85 13.16 0.39 -10.57
CA ARG A 85 12.50 -0.67 -11.33
C ARG A 85 12.73 -2.02 -10.67
N LEU A 86 11.77 -2.50 -9.88
CA LEU A 86 11.84 -3.86 -9.29
C LEU A 86 11.51 -4.95 -10.32
N GLY A 87 10.96 -4.58 -11.46
CA GLY A 87 10.41 -5.48 -12.46
C GLY A 87 8.92 -5.70 -12.26
N LYS A 88 8.23 -6.15 -13.32
CA LYS A 88 6.77 -6.31 -13.34
C LYS A 88 6.26 -7.19 -12.20
N ASN A 89 6.98 -8.26 -11.90
CA ASN A 89 6.65 -9.22 -10.85
C ASN A 89 7.56 -9.07 -9.61
N GLY A 90 8.43 -8.06 -9.57
CA GLY A 90 9.13 -7.70 -8.34
C GLY A 90 8.13 -7.18 -7.30
N GLU A 91 8.53 -7.08 -6.06
CA GLU A 91 7.61 -6.73 -4.96
C GLU A 91 8.14 -5.58 -4.13
N SER A 92 7.26 -4.62 -3.82
CA SER A 92 7.60 -3.43 -3.05
C SER A 92 7.10 -3.52 -1.62
N SER A 93 8.00 -3.52 -0.64
CA SER A 93 7.61 -3.46 0.78
C SER A 93 6.93 -2.13 1.13
N PHE A 94 7.30 -1.04 0.48
CA PHE A 94 6.62 0.25 0.63
C PHE A 94 5.15 0.16 0.22
N VAL A 95 4.87 -0.41 -0.95
CA VAL A 95 3.49 -0.59 -1.44
C VAL A 95 2.72 -1.58 -0.55
N ALA A 96 3.39 -2.62 -0.06
CA ALA A 96 2.77 -3.57 0.88
C ALA A 96 2.31 -2.89 2.18
N LEU A 97 3.10 -1.94 2.70
CA LEU A 97 2.74 -1.15 3.87
C LEU A 97 1.60 -0.17 3.60
N GLN A 98 1.57 0.45 2.42
CA GLN A 98 0.42 1.25 1.99
C GLN A 98 -0.85 0.41 1.85
N PHE A 99 -0.73 -0.79 1.29
CA PHE A 99 -1.84 -1.72 1.13
C PHE A 99 -2.40 -2.18 2.49
N TYR A 100 -1.51 -2.44 3.45
CA TYR A 100 -1.91 -2.71 4.84
C TYR A 100 -2.67 -1.54 5.46
N TYR A 101 -2.19 -0.31 5.25
CA TYR A 101 -2.85 0.90 5.73
C TYR A 101 -4.20 1.16 5.06
N ALA A 102 -4.29 0.90 3.76
CA ALA A 102 -5.54 1.00 3.01
C ALA A 102 -6.63 0.09 3.60
N MET A 103 -6.28 -1.15 3.95
CA MET A 103 -7.20 -2.05 4.63
C MET A 103 -7.63 -1.53 6.01
N THR A 104 -6.72 -0.90 6.77
CA THR A 104 -7.05 -0.27 8.06
C THR A 104 -8.10 0.82 7.91
N ILE A 105 -7.94 1.68 6.90
CA ILE A 105 -8.90 2.75 6.60
C ILE A 105 -10.23 2.17 6.12
N LEU A 106 -10.17 1.23 5.18
CA LEU A 106 -11.39 0.69 4.57
C LEU A 106 -12.24 -0.10 5.58
N LYS A 107 -11.63 -0.73 6.58
CA LYS A 107 -12.38 -1.35 7.70
C LYS A 107 -13.23 -0.34 8.47
N GLN A 108 -12.75 0.89 8.66
CA GLN A 108 -13.52 1.93 9.33
C GLN A 108 -14.74 2.34 8.50
N PHE A 109 -14.60 2.44 7.18
CA PHE A 109 -15.72 2.73 6.29
C PHE A 109 -16.68 1.55 6.17
N ALA A 110 -16.17 0.32 6.12
CA ALA A 110 -17.01 -0.88 6.16
C ALA A 110 -17.83 -0.98 7.46
N ALA A 111 -17.25 -0.62 8.59
CA ALA A 111 -17.98 -0.52 9.86
C ALA A 111 -19.09 0.53 9.82
N TYR A 112 -18.82 1.71 9.26
CA TYR A 112 -19.83 2.74 9.05
C TYR A 112 -20.97 2.27 8.14
N LYS A 113 -20.64 1.47 7.11
CA LYS A 113 -21.60 0.89 6.17
C LYS A 113 -22.31 -0.37 6.71
N GLU A 114 -21.97 -0.81 7.91
CA GLU A 114 -22.45 -2.08 8.49
C GLU A 114 -22.17 -3.30 7.60
N ASP A 115 -21.10 -3.23 6.76
CA ASP A 115 -20.68 -4.28 5.84
C ASP A 115 -19.80 -5.31 6.57
N GLN A 116 -20.43 -6.11 7.45
CA GLN A 116 -19.71 -7.07 8.29
C GLN A 116 -18.94 -8.10 7.48
N ALA A 117 -19.51 -8.60 6.40
CA ALA A 117 -18.83 -9.60 5.57
C ALA A 117 -17.53 -9.06 4.94
N TYR A 118 -17.53 -7.80 4.54
CA TYR A 118 -16.35 -7.17 4.00
C TYR A 118 -15.32 -6.82 5.09
N MET A 119 -15.78 -6.46 6.29
CA MET A 119 -14.89 -6.27 7.45
C MET A 119 -14.14 -7.56 7.78
N ASP A 120 -14.84 -8.70 7.85
CA ASP A 120 -14.23 -10.00 8.15
C ASP A 120 -13.20 -10.39 7.08
N TYR A 121 -13.53 -10.18 5.82
CA TYR A 121 -12.60 -10.35 4.70
C TYR A 121 -11.34 -9.49 4.84
N LEU A 122 -11.51 -8.19 5.11
CA LEU A 122 -10.39 -7.27 5.28
C LEU A 122 -9.50 -7.64 6.47
N GLU A 123 -10.09 -8.11 7.56
CA GLU A 123 -9.34 -8.51 8.75
C GLU A 123 -8.46 -9.74 8.46
N GLU A 124 -9.01 -10.72 7.75
CA GLU A 124 -8.27 -11.92 7.35
C GLU A 124 -7.12 -11.58 6.40
N GLU A 125 -7.38 -10.81 5.34
CA GLU A 125 -6.37 -10.41 4.37
C GLU A 125 -5.30 -9.51 4.97
N GLN A 126 -5.68 -8.58 5.83
CA GLN A 126 -4.72 -7.72 6.53
C GLN A 126 -3.81 -8.51 7.46
N LYS A 127 -4.34 -9.50 8.17
CA LYS A 127 -3.55 -10.39 9.04
C LYS A 127 -2.53 -11.21 8.23
N LYS A 128 -2.97 -11.77 7.09
CA LYS A 128 -2.09 -12.51 6.17
C LYS A 128 -0.96 -11.59 5.66
N LEU A 129 -1.31 -10.42 5.16
CA LEU A 129 -0.35 -9.45 4.64
C LEU A 129 0.63 -8.98 5.72
N GLY A 130 0.13 -8.66 6.91
CA GLY A 130 0.98 -8.26 8.03
C GLY A 130 1.99 -9.32 8.44
N THR A 131 1.60 -10.59 8.41
CA THR A 131 2.49 -11.73 8.67
C THR A 131 3.57 -11.83 7.58
N LEU A 132 3.18 -11.70 6.30
CA LEU A 132 4.13 -11.72 5.19
C LEU A 132 5.14 -10.57 5.28
N ILE A 133 4.68 -9.35 5.52
CA ILE A 133 5.57 -8.18 5.64
C ILE A 133 6.58 -8.38 6.79
N ASN A 134 6.12 -8.83 7.96
CA ASN A 134 7.03 -9.04 9.09
C ASN A 134 8.05 -10.15 8.83
N ASN A 135 7.64 -11.23 8.18
CA ASN A 135 8.54 -12.37 7.92
C ASN A 135 9.52 -12.11 6.78
N LEU A 136 9.11 -11.36 5.77
CA LEU A 136 9.88 -11.19 4.53
C LEU A 136 10.63 -9.85 4.46
N CYS A 137 10.04 -8.79 5.04
CA CYS A 137 10.55 -7.44 4.85
C CYS A 137 11.32 -6.90 6.07
N TRP A 138 11.13 -7.46 7.26
CA TRP A 138 11.93 -7.05 8.42
C TRP A 138 13.32 -7.66 8.36
N ASN A 139 14.35 -6.81 8.32
CA ASN A 139 15.75 -7.21 8.24
C ASN A 139 16.55 -6.59 9.40
N GLU A 140 16.65 -7.31 10.49
CA GLU A 140 17.37 -6.97 11.73
C GLU A 140 16.87 -5.71 12.44
N ASP A 141 17.05 -4.54 11.84
CA ASP A 141 16.76 -3.21 12.43
C ASP A 141 16.02 -2.26 11.48
N ARG A 142 15.57 -2.77 10.33
CA ARG A 142 14.92 -1.99 9.28
C ARG A 142 14.01 -2.84 8.40
N PHE A 143 13.12 -2.20 7.67
CA PHE A 143 12.39 -2.83 6.58
C PHE A 143 13.19 -2.71 5.28
N ILE A 144 13.29 -3.79 4.52
CA ILE A 144 13.90 -3.79 3.19
C ILE A 144 13.08 -2.95 2.22
N ARG A 145 13.65 -2.62 1.05
CA ARG A 145 12.92 -1.88 0.00
C ARG A 145 12.01 -2.79 -0.82
N GLY A 146 12.40 -4.01 -1.02
CA GLY A 146 11.61 -4.99 -1.77
C GLY A 146 12.45 -6.08 -2.42
N PHE A 147 11.80 -6.78 -3.34
CA PHE A 147 12.39 -7.87 -4.13
C PHE A 147 12.35 -7.51 -5.60
N THR A 148 13.45 -7.71 -6.32
CA THR A 148 13.46 -7.62 -7.78
C THR A 148 12.73 -8.82 -8.39
N GLU A 149 12.35 -8.71 -9.66
CA GLU A 149 11.78 -9.83 -10.42
C GLU A 149 12.73 -11.04 -10.52
N ALA A 150 14.05 -10.82 -10.39
CA ALA A 150 15.06 -11.87 -10.31
C ALA A 150 15.17 -12.51 -8.92
N GLY A 151 14.39 -12.04 -7.93
CA GLY A 151 14.43 -12.53 -6.54
C GLY A 151 15.53 -11.89 -5.68
N GLU A 152 16.20 -10.87 -6.17
CA GLU A 152 17.20 -10.13 -5.38
C GLU A 152 16.50 -9.23 -4.34
N VAL A 153 17.02 -9.23 -3.12
CA VAL A 153 16.53 -8.37 -2.04
C VAL A 153 17.27 -7.04 -2.07
N ILE A 154 16.53 -5.93 -2.09
CA ILE A 154 17.08 -4.57 -2.06
C ILE A 154 16.80 -3.91 -0.71
N GLY A 155 17.81 -3.26 -0.15
CA GLY A 155 17.71 -2.50 1.09
C GLY A 155 17.99 -3.31 2.35
N LYS A 156 18.74 -4.40 2.23
CA LYS A 156 19.25 -5.13 3.39
C LYS A 156 20.29 -4.30 4.13
N ARG A 157 20.39 -4.51 5.43
CA ARG A 157 21.42 -3.87 6.26
C ARG A 157 22.85 -4.11 5.75
N THR A 158 23.09 -5.29 5.16
CA THR A 158 24.41 -5.71 4.66
C THR A 158 24.71 -5.21 3.26
N ASP A 159 23.76 -4.57 2.57
CA ASP A 159 24.03 -4.05 1.24
C ASP A 159 25.10 -2.94 1.31
N PRO A 160 26.09 -2.95 0.42
CA PRO A 160 27.18 -1.97 0.46
C PRO A 160 26.69 -0.56 0.16
N GLU A 161 25.64 -0.45 -0.65
CA GLU A 161 24.96 0.81 -1.02
C GLU A 161 23.46 0.64 -0.88
N ALA A 162 22.73 1.75 -0.77
CA ALA A 162 21.27 1.77 -0.69
C ALA A 162 20.68 0.81 0.37
N ASN A 163 21.38 0.65 1.49
CA ASN A 163 20.98 -0.24 2.58
C ASN A 163 19.95 0.37 3.53
N MET A 164 19.45 1.58 3.22
CA MET A 164 18.39 2.26 3.94
C MET A 164 17.52 3.03 2.97
N TRP A 165 16.24 2.75 3.00
CA TRP A 165 15.20 3.44 2.22
C TRP A 165 14.17 4.04 3.16
N LEU A 166 13.90 5.32 3.04
CA LEU A 166 13.00 6.04 3.95
C LEU A 166 11.56 5.51 3.91
N ASN A 167 11.03 5.30 2.71
CA ASN A 167 9.63 4.95 2.52
C ASN A 167 9.19 3.71 3.34
N PRO A 168 9.88 2.56 3.27
CA PRO A 168 9.48 1.41 4.07
C PRO A 168 9.50 1.68 5.58
N GLN A 169 10.46 2.47 6.07
CA GLN A 169 10.57 2.76 7.49
C GLN A 169 9.41 3.64 7.97
N SER A 170 9.18 4.76 7.28
CA SER A 170 8.11 5.70 7.63
C SER A 170 6.72 5.05 7.50
N TRP A 171 6.48 4.30 6.42
CA TRP A 171 5.19 3.66 6.21
C TRP A 171 4.93 2.47 7.12
N ALA A 172 5.95 1.78 7.61
CA ALA A 172 5.78 0.77 8.65
C ALA A 172 5.21 1.36 9.94
N VAL A 173 5.61 2.60 10.26
CA VAL A 173 5.07 3.35 11.39
C VAL A 173 3.67 3.91 11.09
N ILE A 174 3.51 4.58 9.94
CA ILE A 174 2.25 5.21 9.52
C ILE A 174 1.12 4.18 9.42
N SER A 175 1.41 3.01 8.87
CA SER A 175 0.42 1.93 8.70
C SER A 175 -0.02 1.28 10.02
N GLY A 176 0.77 1.46 11.08
CA GLY A 176 0.55 0.79 12.35
C GLY A 176 0.96 -0.69 12.36
N LEU A 177 1.65 -1.17 11.30
CA LEU A 177 2.14 -2.55 11.25
C LEU A 177 3.31 -2.78 12.20
N ALA A 178 4.27 -1.84 12.21
CA ALA A 178 5.48 -1.98 13.02
C ALA A 178 5.14 -2.09 14.52
N THR A 179 5.73 -3.08 15.17
CA THR A 179 5.73 -3.11 16.64
C THR A 179 6.45 -1.87 17.18
N LYS A 180 6.22 -1.54 18.46
CA LYS A 180 6.91 -0.40 19.09
C LYS A 180 8.42 -0.49 18.91
N GLN A 181 9.00 -1.66 19.13
CA GLN A 181 10.45 -1.87 18.97
C GLN A 181 10.91 -1.66 17.51
N GLN A 182 10.19 -2.20 16.54
CA GLN A 182 10.50 -2.01 15.12
C GLN A 182 10.40 -0.55 14.72
N ALA A 183 9.37 0.16 15.18
CA ALA A 183 9.16 1.58 14.90
C ALA A 183 10.31 2.43 15.48
N GLU A 184 10.68 2.21 16.73
CA GLU A 184 11.79 2.92 17.39
C GLU A 184 13.13 2.67 16.66
N LEU A 185 13.46 1.42 16.35
CA LEU A 185 14.67 1.06 15.61
C LEU A 185 14.70 1.68 14.21
N SER A 186 13.60 1.57 13.46
CA SER A 186 13.50 2.12 12.11
C SER A 186 13.69 3.63 12.11
N MET A 187 13.01 4.35 13.01
CA MET A 187 13.12 5.83 13.08
C MET A 187 14.47 6.29 13.62
N GLU A 188 15.07 5.56 14.56
CA GLU A 188 16.42 5.86 15.04
C GLU A 188 17.47 5.68 13.93
N ASN A 189 17.32 4.64 13.10
CA ASN A 189 18.19 4.43 11.97
C ASN A 189 18.04 5.52 10.89
N VAL A 190 16.81 5.96 10.63
CA VAL A 190 16.54 7.10 9.73
C VAL A 190 17.20 8.38 10.27
N ARG A 191 17.08 8.63 11.57
CA ARG A 191 17.67 9.83 12.22
C ARG A 191 19.19 9.90 12.14
N LYS A 192 19.86 8.75 12.06
CA LYS A 192 21.34 8.66 12.01
C LYS A 192 21.94 8.84 10.63
N ARG A 193 21.12 8.89 9.57
CA ARG A 193 21.53 9.02 8.17
C ARG A 193 21.35 10.44 7.66
#